data_286c3f2dafa30d1716cc690abb599bf6
#
_entry.id   286c3f2dafa30d1716cc690abb599bf6
#
_cell.length_a   1.000
_cell.length_b   1.000
_cell.length_c   1.000
_cell.angle_alpha   90.00
_cell.angle_beta   90.00
_cell.angle_gamma   90.00
#
_symmetry.space_group_name_H-M   'P 1'
#
loop_
_entity.id
_entity.type
_entity.pdbx_description
1 polymer ?
#
loop_
_entity_poly.entity_id
_entity_poly.type
_entity_poly.pdbx_seq_one_letter_code
_entity_poly.pdbx_strand_id
1 'polypeptide(L)'
;QADTPVTRIVDKPHTNFQGEFRNNELATNLLPAGKLGKLIFDQPSTSRTFVIDAALIKEVLDMADGYSYSGKEDLVGEIVAKNWWAQLKSVTARNTVVALPFGNPDEKLLKSLAPSELKFYSQYAQDFLERELGRPVVAQNGWGTGVSRLSDQFISSYTQNRRLLTGLSTIISSEEITDLRARLAVVMNPILTKDEQAFFTYNEKIA
;
A
#
# COMPACT_ATOMS: atom_id res chain seq x y z
N GLN A 1 -13.27 17.42 -24.42
CA GLN A 1 -13.19 17.28 -22.96
C GLN A 1 -11.76 17.58 -22.56
N ALA A 2 -11.55 18.58 -21.71
CA ALA A 2 -10.23 18.83 -21.15
C ALA A 2 -9.89 17.65 -20.24
N ASP A 3 -8.73 17.00 -20.47
CA ASP A 3 -8.28 15.92 -19.63
C ASP A 3 -8.02 16.43 -18.21
N THR A 4 -8.68 15.83 -17.24
CA THR A 4 -8.47 16.19 -15.82
C THR A 4 -7.07 15.78 -15.39
N PRO A 5 -6.22 16.70 -14.89
CA PRO A 5 -4.90 16.36 -14.43
C PRO A 5 -4.92 15.28 -13.35
N VAL A 6 -3.94 14.37 -13.39
CA VAL A 6 -3.82 13.26 -12.44
C VAL A 6 -2.61 13.48 -11.53
N THR A 7 -2.83 13.38 -10.22
CA THR A 7 -1.77 13.39 -9.21
C THR A 7 -1.70 12.01 -8.56
N ARG A 8 -0.53 11.37 -8.63
CA ARG A 8 -0.29 10.05 -8.03
C ARG A 8 0.44 10.18 -6.70
N ILE A 9 -0.18 9.65 -5.64
CA ILE A 9 0.38 9.60 -4.29
C ILE A 9 0.81 8.17 -4.03
N VAL A 10 2.05 7.87 -4.41
CA VAL A 10 2.68 6.55 -4.29
C VAL A 10 4.14 6.71 -3.87
N ASP A 11 4.65 5.79 -3.07
CA ASP A 11 6.08 5.69 -2.73
C ASP A 11 6.46 4.24 -2.40
N LYS A 12 7.77 3.99 -2.29
CA LYS A 12 8.30 2.71 -1.81
C LYS A 12 7.94 2.48 -0.33
N PRO A 13 7.98 1.24 0.16
CA PRO A 13 7.80 0.96 1.59
C PRO A 13 8.87 1.63 2.45
N HIS A 14 8.46 2.27 3.53
CA HIS A 14 9.35 2.90 4.53
C HIS A 14 9.47 2.10 5.81
N THR A 15 8.58 1.13 6.01
CA THR A 15 8.60 0.20 7.14
C THR A 15 9.16 -1.18 6.75
N ASN A 16 9.56 -1.96 7.76
CA ASN A 16 9.89 -3.37 7.62
C ASN A 16 8.62 -4.24 7.80
N PHE A 17 8.78 -5.57 7.80
CA PHE A 17 7.67 -6.52 8.00
C PHE A 17 7.03 -6.44 9.40
N GLN A 18 7.73 -5.89 10.38
CA GLN A 18 7.23 -5.69 11.73
C GLN A 18 6.48 -4.34 11.87
N GLY A 19 6.42 -3.54 10.80
CA GLY A 19 5.83 -2.20 10.83
C GLY A 19 6.75 -1.13 11.41
N GLU A 20 8.04 -1.44 11.62
CA GLU A 20 9.01 -0.47 12.15
C GLU A 20 9.61 0.37 11.02
N PHE A 21 9.74 1.66 11.24
CA PHE A 21 10.37 2.56 10.28
C PHE A 21 11.87 2.28 10.15
N ARG A 22 12.31 2.11 8.90
CA ARG A 22 13.72 1.82 8.58
C ARG A 22 14.63 3.03 8.76
N ASN A 23 14.11 4.22 8.50
CA ASN A 23 14.83 5.49 8.56
C ASN A 23 13.80 6.65 8.54
N ASN A 24 14.31 7.87 8.47
CA ASN A 24 13.50 9.10 8.45
C ASN A 24 13.20 9.63 7.03
N GLU A 25 13.35 8.83 6.00
CA GLU A 25 13.17 9.27 4.61
C GLU A 25 11.72 9.70 4.33
N LEU A 26 10.73 9.00 4.89
CA LEU A 26 9.33 9.38 4.70
C LEU A 26 9.07 10.78 5.23
N ALA A 27 9.52 11.12 6.44
CA ALA A 27 9.36 12.48 6.98
C ALA A 27 9.97 13.55 6.04
N THR A 28 11.13 13.28 5.47
CA THR A 28 11.77 14.18 4.50
C THR A 28 10.92 14.32 3.23
N ASN A 29 10.37 13.23 2.73
CA ASN A 29 9.52 13.22 1.53
C ASN A 29 8.19 13.97 1.73
N LEU A 30 7.67 14.00 2.96
CA LEU A 30 6.42 14.69 3.31
C LEU A 30 6.58 16.20 3.50
N LEU A 31 7.81 16.72 3.70
CA LEU A 31 8.04 18.17 3.79
C LEU A 31 7.55 18.89 2.53
N PRO A 32 7.14 20.17 2.60
CA PRO A 32 6.65 20.92 1.44
C PRO A 32 7.59 20.86 0.22
N ALA A 33 8.90 20.93 0.44
CA ALA A 33 9.90 20.80 -0.61
C ALA A 33 10.22 19.35 -1.00
N GLY A 34 9.72 18.38 -0.25
CA GLY A 34 9.94 16.95 -0.47
C GLY A 34 9.12 16.40 -1.64
N LYS A 35 9.43 15.18 -2.02
CA LYS A 35 8.81 14.49 -3.16
C LYS A 35 7.28 14.40 -3.03
N LEU A 36 6.77 13.97 -1.87
CA LEU A 36 5.34 13.84 -1.61
C LEU A 36 4.70 15.16 -1.20
N GLY A 37 5.46 16.06 -0.57
CA GLY A 37 4.99 17.39 -0.20
C GLY A 37 4.62 18.23 -1.42
N LYS A 38 5.48 18.30 -2.44
CA LYS A 38 5.21 19.02 -3.68
C LYS A 38 3.93 18.59 -4.38
N LEU A 39 3.53 17.32 -4.21
CA LEU A 39 2.32 16.79 -4.81
C LEU A 39 1.03 17.37 -4.20
N ILE A 40 1.10 17.98 -3.03
CA ILE A 40 -0.09 18.49 -2.33
C ILE A 40 0.02 19.94 -1.84
N PHE A 41 1.21 20.46 -1.55
CA PHE A 41 1.39 21.84 -1.11
C PHE A 41 1.46 22.82 -2.27
N ASP A 42 2.05 22.44 -3.40
CA ASP A 42 2.23 23.30 -4.59
C ASP A 42 1.11 23.10 -5.64
N GLN A 43 -0.09 22.73 -5.21
CA GLN A 43 -1.14 22.39 -6.15
C GLN A 43 -1.89 23.64 -6.64
N PRO A 44 -2.06 23.81 -7.97
CA PRO A 44 -2.96 24.80 -8.51
C PRO A 44 -4.43 24.48 -8.15
N SER A 45 -5.29 25.50 -8.11
CA SER A 45 -6.71 25.38 -7.75
C SER A 45 -7.57 24.62 -8.76
N THR A 46 -6.98 24.11 -9.84
CA THR A 46 -7.70 23.35 -10.88
C THR A 46 -8.14 21.99 -10.37
N SER A 47 -9.36 21.57 -10.75
CA SER A 47 -9.85 20.22 -10.46
C SER A 47 -8.92 19.14 -11.00
N ARG A 48 -8.73 18.07 -10.24
CA ARG A 48 -7.84 16.95 -10.60
C ARG A 48 -8.31 15.63 -10.01
N THR A 49 -7.71 14.54 -10.47
CA THR A 49 -7.90 13.21 -9.90
C THR A 49 -6.66 12.84 -9.08
N PHE A 50 -6.87 12.48 -7.82
CA PHE A 50 -5.83 11.93 -6.96
C PHE A 50 -5.90 10.40 -7.00
N VAL A 51 -4.81 9.77 -7.35
CA VAL A 51 -4.65 8.32 -7.37
C VAL A 51 -3.74 7.95 -6.20
N ILE A 52 -4.28 7.26 -5.20
CA ILE A 52 -3.64 7.11 -3.89
C ILE A 52 -3.40 5.63 -3.55
N ASP A 53 -2.18 5.30 -3.13
CA ASP A 53 -1.86 4.03 -2.49
C ASP A 53 -2.20 4.11 -0.99
N ALA A 54 -3.19 3.32 -0.58
CA ALA A 54 -3.63 3.24 0.81
C ALA A 54 -2.53 2.76 1.77
N ALA A 55 -1.60 1.93 1.30
CA ALA A 55 -0.49 1.46 2.11
C ALA A 55 0.49 2.59 2.48
N LEU A 56 0.72 3.53 1.56
CA LEU A 56 1.49 4.74 1.88
C LEU A 56 0.76 5.61 2.91
N ILE A 57 -0.56 5.76 2.76
CA ILE A 57 -1.35 6.54 3.72
C ILE A 57 -1.30 5.90 5.11
N LYS A 58 -1.35 4.57 5.19
CA LYS A 58 -1.19 3.87 6.47
C LYS A 58 0.15 4.21 7.13
N GLU A 59 1.27 4.15 6.40
CA GLU A 59 2.57 4.55 6.94
C GLU A 59 2.59 6.02 7.42
N VAL A 60 1.95 6.93 6.68
CA VAL A 60 1.85 8.35 7.09
C VAL A 60 1.04 8.50 8.37
N LEU A 61 -0.05 7.75 8.53
CA LEU A 61 -0.87 7.78 9.74
C LEU A 61 -0.14 7.14 10.93
N ASP A 62 0.54 6.02 10.72
CA ASP A 62 1.37 5.39 11.75
C ASP A 62 2.48 6.35 12.22
N MET A 63 3.09 7.12 11.30
CA MET A 63 4.05 8.17 11.64
C MET A 63 3.39 9.32 12.42
N ALA A 64 2.19 9.72 12.04
CA ALA A 64 1.45 10.81 12.68
C ALA A 64 1.00 10.47 14.11
N ASP A 65 0.79 9.19 14.41
CA ASP A 65 0.41 8.71 15.75
C ASP A 65 1.63 8.54 16.70
N GLY A 66 2.81 8.86 16.21
CA GLY A 66 4.07 8.71 16.91
C GLY A 66 4.87 7.52 16.39
N TYR A 67 6.12 7.75 16.04
CA TYR A 67 7.00 6.72 15.52
C TYR A 67 8.43 6.85 16.05
N SER A 68 9.14 5.76 15.94
CA SER A 68 10.56 5.73 16.23
C SER A 68 11.33 5.04 15.09
N TYR A 69 12.57 5.45 14.90
CA TYR A 69 13.51 4.73 14.05
C TYR A 69 14.87 4.68 14.75
N SER A 70 15.57 3.58 14.59
CA SER A 70 16.85 3.35 15.31
C SER A 70 16.76 3.56 16.83
N GLY A 71 15.59 3.23 17.43
CA GLY A 71 15.35 3.36 18.87
C GLY A 71 15.18 4.80 19.37
N LYS A 72 14.96 5.78 18.48
CA LYS A 72 14.72 7.19 18.83
C LYS A 72 13.37 7.64 18.32
N GLU A 73 12.61 8.31 19.18
CA GLU A 73 11.39 9.01 18.78
C GLU A 73 11.74 10.25 17.96
N ASP A 74 10.92 10.54 16.93
CA ASP A 74 11.06 11.75 16.11
C ASP A 74 9.76 12.57 16.12
N LEU A 75 9.64 13.47 17.08
CA LEU A 75 8.50 14.38 17.20
C LEU A 75 8.36 15.34 16.01
N VAL A 76 9.46 15.68 15.33
CA VAL A 76 9.42 16.55 14.16
C VAL A 76 8.76 15.83 12.99
N GLY A 77 9.15 14.58 12.75
CA GLY A 77 8.54 13.76 11.73
C GLY A 77 7.06 13.50 11.97
N GLU A 78 6.66 13.29 13.23
CA GLU A 78 5.24 13.16 13.62
C GLU A 78 4.44 14.42 13.20
N ILE A 79 4.94 15.62 13.52
CA ILE A 79 4.30 16.88 13.16
C ILE A 79 4.23 17.05 11.63
N VAL A 80 5.30 16.69 10.93
CA VAL A 80 5.34 16.73 9.45
C VAL A 80 4.27 15.80 8.85
N ALA A 81 4.13 14.59 9.36
CA ALA A 81 3.11 13.64 8.91
C ALA A 81 1.69 14.14 9.17
N LYS A 82 1.41 14.69 10.36
CA LYS A 82 0.11 15.31 10.69
C LYS A 82 -0.23 16.46 9.75
N ASN A 83 0.70 17.35 9.49
CA ASN A 83 0.51 18.51 8.60
C ASN A 83 0.25 18.05 7.15
N TRP A 84 1.04 17.11 6.67
CA TRP A 84 0.89 16.54 5.33
C TRP A 84 -0.49 15.86 5.16
N TRP A 85 -0.89 15.06 6.15
CA TRP A 85 -2.20 14.39 6.14
C TRP A 85 -3.36 15.38 6.15
N ALA A 86 -3.29 16.42 6.97
CA ALA A 86 -4.29 17.48 7.00
C ALA A 86 -4.40 18.20 5.64
N GLN A 87 -3.27 18.49 5.01
CA GLN A 87 -3.21 19.09 3.68
C GLN A 87 -3.79 18.15 2.62
N LEU A 88 -3.45 16.86 2.64
CA LEU A 88 -4.02 15.89 1.71
C LEU A 88 -5.55 15.84 1.81
N LYS A 89 -6.10 15.77 3.01
CA LYS A 89 -7.55 15.85 3.23
C LYS A 89 -8.17 17.13 2.64
N SER A 90 -7.51 18.26 2.83
CA SER A 90 -7.96 19.55 2.30
C SER A 90 -7.99 19.57 0.79
N VAL A 91 -6.90 19.18 0.11
CA VAL A 91 -6.82 19.24 -1.36
C VAL A 91 -7.68 18.16 -2.03
N THR A 92 -7.93 17.04 -1.37
CA THR A 92 -8.81 15.99 -1.90
C THR A 92 -10.28 16.26 -1.68
N ALA A 93 -10.68 17.17 -0.77
CA ALA A 93 -12.06 17.39 -0.36
C ALA A 93 -13.02 17.67 -1.53
N ARG A 94 -12.56 18.33 -2.59
CA ARG A 94 -13.35 18.70 -3.78
C ARG A 94 -12.88 18.02 -5.07
N ASN A 95 -12.03 17.01 -4.94
CA ASN A 95 -11.41 16.33 -6.07
C ASN A 95 -11.78 14.85 -6.09
N THR A 96 -11.73 14.22 -7.24
CA THR A 96 -11.92 12.77 -7.33
C THR A 96 -10.72 12.05 -6.71
N VAL A 97 -11.00 11.05 -5.87
CA VAL A 97 -9.98 10.17 -5.31
C VAL A 97 -10.20 8.76 -5.84
N VAL A 98 -9.16 8.18 -6.38
CA VAL A 98 -9.10 6.78 -6.84
C VAL A 98 -8.15 6.01 -5.94
N ALA A 99 -8.65 4.95 -5.33
CA ALA A 99 -7.83 4.01 -4.58
C ALA A 99 -7.11 3.06 -5.53
N LEU A 100 -5.79 2.96 -5.39
CA LEU A 100 -5.04 1.83 -5.93
C LEU A 100 -5.26 0.59 -5.06
N PRO A 101 -5.14 -0.62 -5.60
CA PRO A 101 -5.06 -1.80 -4.77
C PRO A 101 -3.98 -1.63 -3.71
N PHE A 102 -4.22 -2.05 -2.47
CA PHE A 102 -3.34 -1.82 -1.33
C PHE A 102 -1.90 -2.26 -1.62
N GLY A 103 -0.93 -1.37 -1.44
CA GLY A 103 0.47 -1.60 -1.77
C GLY A 103 0.82 -1.45 -3.24
N ASN A 104 -0.10 -0.96 -4.06
CA ASN A 104 0.10 -0.72 -5.50
C ASN A 104 0.80 -1.89 -6.22
N PRO A 105 0.26 -3.12 -6.12
CA PRO A 105 0.84 -4.29 -6.76
C PRO A 105 0.77 -4.20 -8.29
N ASP A 106 1.54 -5.04 -8.99
CA ASP A 106 1.34 -5.25 -10.43
C ASP A 106 -0.03 -5.89 -10.69
N GLU A 107 -1.01 -5.06 -11.03
CA GLU A 107 -2.39 -5.49 -11.27
C GLU A 107 -2.49 -6.55 -12.38
N LYS A 108 -1.68 -6.42 -13.43
CA LYS A 108 -1.71 -7.36 -14.56
C LYS A 108 -1.26 -8.74 -14.12
N LEU A 109 -0.20 -8.76 -13.33
CA LEU A 109 0.34 -10.01 -12.80
C LEU A 109 -0.62 -10.64 -11.79
N LEU A 110 -1.13 -9.86 -10.82
CA LEU A 110 -2.09 -10.36 -9.84
C LEU A 110 -3.41 -10.81 -10.47
N LYS A 111 -3.92 -10.10 -11.47
CA LYS A 111 -5.13 -10.50 -12.20
C LYS A 111 -4.97 -11.87 -12.85
N SER A 112 -3.78 -12.19 -13.31
CA SER A 112 -3.46 -13.47 -13.93
C SER A 112 -3.21 -14.59 -12.91
N LEU A 113 -2.53 -14.28 -11.81
CA LEU A 113 -2.03 -15.26 -10.85
C LEU A 113 -2.92 -15.43 -9.61
N ALA A 114 -3.49 -14.35 -9.12
CA ALA A 114 -4.23 -14.29 -7.85
C ALA A 114 -5.36 -13.24 -7.90
N PRO A 115 -6.40 -13.45 -8.73
CA PRO A 115 -7.46 -12.46 -8.93
C PRO A 115 -8.28 -12.19 -7.65
N SER A 116 -8.41 -13.17 -6.76
CA SER A 116 -9.09 -13.01 -5.47
C SER A 116 -8.34 -12.03 -4.56
N GLU A 117 -7.04 -12.14 -4.51
CA GLU A 117 -6.17 -11.25 -3.75
C GLU A 117 -6.21 -9.82 -4.31
N LEU A 118 -6.18 -9.67 -5.63
CA LEU A 118 -6.34 -8.35 -6.25
C LEU A 118 -7.67 -7.71 -5.86
N LYS A 119 -8.77 -8.47 -5.89
CA LYS A 119 -10.08 -7.99 -5.47
C LYS A 119 -10.07 -7.58 -3.99
N PHE A 120 -9.48 -8.40 -3.13
CA PHE A 120 -9.35 -8.11 -1.71
C PHE A 120 -8.55 -6.82 -1.47
N TYR A 121 -7.37 -6.67 -2.08
CA TYR A 121 -6.55 -5.47 -1.94
C TYR A 121 -7.23 -4.21 -2.47
N SER A 122 -8.01 -4.33 -3.55
CA SER A 122 -8.76 -3.20 -4.09
C SER A 122 -9.87 -2.75 -3.12
N GLN A 123 -10.64 -3.71 -2.58
CA GLN A 123 -11.71 -3.41 -1.63
C GLN A 123 -11.15 -2.86 -0.31
N TYR A 124 -10.11 -3.50 0.23
CA TYR A 124 -9.47 -3.06 1.46
C TYR A 124 -8.93 -1.63 1.35
N ALA A 125 -8.28 -1.29 0.23
CA ALA A 125 -7.76 0.05 0.00
C ALA A 125 -8.87 1.10 -0.10
N GLN A 126 -9.97 0.77 -0.78
CA GLN A 126 -11.13 1.64 -0.88
C GLN A 126 -11.72 1.91 0.50
N ASP A 127 -12.07 0.86 1.24
CA ASP A 127 -12.69 0.96 2.57
C ASP A 127 -11.79 1.73 3.54
N PHE A 128 -10.48 1.48 3.49
CA PHE A 128 -9.50 2.20 4.29
C PHE A 128 -9.51 3.70 3.97
N LEU A 129 -9.34 4.07 2.70
CA LEU A 129 -9.30 5.47 2.31
C LEU A 129 -10.64 6.20 2.53
N GLU A 130 -11.77 5.53 2.32
CA GLU A 130 -13.10 6.11 2.61
C GLU A 130 -13.23 6.44 4.11
N ARG A 131 -12.80 5.54 4.97
CA ARG A 131 -12.82 5.76 6.42
C ARG A 131 -11.91 6.92 6.83
N GLU A 132 -10.66 6.93 6.36
CA GLU A 132 -9.66 7.92 6.77
C GLU A 132 -9.93 9.32 6.20
N LEU A 133 -10.43 9.40 4.97
CA LEU A 133 -10.80 10.67 4.32
C LEU A 133 -12.19 11.15 4.71
N GLY A 134 -13.06 10.27 5.25
CA GLY A 134 -14.44 10.58 5.60
C GLY A 134 -15.33 10.87 4.38
N ARG A 135 -15.05 10.25 3.24
CA ARG A 135 -15.75 10.51 1.97
C ARG A 135 -15.67 9.32 1.01
N PRO A 136 -16.58 9.23 0.03
CA PRO A 136 -16.51 8.20 -1.00
C PRO A 136 -15.22 8.27 -1.83
N VAL A 137 -14.66 7.09 -2.12
CA VAL A 137 -13.47 6.89 -2.94
C VAL A 137 -13.79 5.89 -4.04
N VAL A 138 -13.26 6.12 -5.22
CA VAL A 138 -13.45 5.22 -6.36
C VAL A 138 -12.38 4.12 -6.34
N ALA A 139 -12.78 2.86 -6.32
CA ALA A 139 -11.88 1.74 -6.62
C ALA A 139 -11.97 1.41 -8.10
N GLN A 140 -10.91 1.65 -8.84
CA GLN A 140 -10.87 1.41 -10.28
C GLN A 140 -9.54 0.80 -10.67
N ASN A 141 -9.58 -0.32 -11.40
CA ASN A 141 -8.41 -0.98 -11.94
C ASN A 141 -7.82 -0.20 -13.12
N GLY A 142 -6.54 -0.45 -13.41
CA GLY A 142 -5.84 0.17 -14.54
C GLY A 142 -5.14 1.49 -14.23
N TRP A 143 -5.21 1.96 -12.98
CA TRP A 143 -4.48 3.15 -12.52
C TRP A 143 -3.11 2.83 -11.91
N GLY A 144 -2.86 1.54 -11.61
CA GLY A 144 -1.60 1.05 -11.06
C GLY A 144 -0.47 1.21 -12.05
N THR A 145 0.33 2.24 -11.86
CA THR A 145 1.58 2.48 -12.58
C THR A 145 2.60 3.11 -11.66
N GLY A 146 3.86 2.90 -11.93
CA GLY A 146 4.94 3.50 -11.17
C GLY A 146 5.53 2.58 -10.11
N VAL A 147 5.69 3.06 -8.88
CA VAL A 147 6.40 2.31 -7.83
C VAL A 147 5.49 1.22 -7.26
N SER A 148 5.75 -0.03 -7.65
CA SER A 148 5.20 -1.17 -6.95
C SER A 148 5.94 -1.38 -5.62
N ARG A 149 5.20 -1.71 -4.56
CA ARG A 149 5.77 -2.10 -3.26
C ARG A 149 6.23 -3.56 -3.23
N LEU A 150 5.94 -4.29 -4.30
CA LEU A 150 6.42 -5.67 -4.50
C LEU A 150 7.77 -5.64 -5.21
N SER A 151 8.72 -6.41 -4.72
CA SER A 151 9.98 -6.60 -5.44
C SER A 151 9.77 -7.57 -6.62
N ASP A 152 10.41 -7.29 -7.75
CA ASP A 152 10.38 -8.16 -8.93
C ASP A 152 10.87 -9.57 -8.61
N GLN A 153 11.84 -9.69 -7.69
CA GLN A 153 12.37 -10.96 -7.21
C GLN A 153 11.29 -11.79 -6.51
N PHE A 154 10.40 -11.13 -5.80
CA PHE A 154 9.30 -11.78 -5.09
C PHE A 154 8.24 -12.31 -6.06
N ILE A 155 7.88 -11.49 -7.05
CA ILE A 155 6.94 -11.83 -8.11
C ILE A 155 7.46 -13.03 -8.92
N SER A 156 8.74 -13.06 -9.24
CA SER A 156 9.34 -14.19 -9.97
C SER A 156 9.35 -15.47 -9.13
N SER A 157 9.66 -15.40 -7.84
CA SER A 157 9.58 -16.54 -6.93
C SER A 157 8.15 -17.08 -6.80
N TYR A 158 7.16 -16.20 -6.68
CA TYR A 158 5.76 -16.59 -6.66
C TYR A 158 5.34 -17.30 -7.94
N THR A 159 5.69 -16.74 -9.10
CA THR A 159 5.38 -17.32 -10.41
C THR A 159 6.03 -18.69 -10.57
N GLN A 160 7.26 -18.85 -10.11
CA GLN A 160 8.00 -20.09 -10.18
C GLN A 160 7.39 -21.16 -9.26
N ASN A 161 7.06 -20.81 -8.03
CA ASN A 161 6.41 -21.69 -7.07
C ASN A 161 5.02 -22.10 -7.53
N ARG A 162 4.24 -21.20 -8.14
CA ARG A 162 2.94 -21.55 -8.70
C ARG A 162 3.05 -22.51 -9.89
N ARG A 163 4.06 -22.37 -10.73
CA ARG A 163 4.30 -23.33 -11.83
C ARG A 163 4.66 -24.72 -11.30
N LEU A 164 5.45 -24.79 -10.24
CA LEU A 164 5.75 -26.02 -9.52
C LEU A 164 4.47 -26.62 -8.91
N LEU A 165 3.66 -25.83 -8.26
CA LEU A 165 2.40 -26.25 -7.65
C LEU A 165 1.36 -26.72 -8.69
N THR A 166 1.26 -26.07 -9.84
CA THR A 166 0.37 -26.56 -10.93
C THR A 166 0.87 -27.84 -11.57
N GLY A 167 2.18 -28.07 -11.61
CA GLY A 167 2.77 -29.35 -12.01
C GLY A 167 2.61 -30.47 -10.98
N LEU A 168 2.44 -30.12 -9.69
CA LEU A 168 2.27 -31.02 -8.55
C LEU A 168 0.80 -31.11 -8.09
N SER A 169 -0.15 -30.49 -8.78
CA SER A 169 -1.56 -30.33 -8.36
C SER A 169 -2.30 -31.65 -8.15
N THR A 170 -1.73 -32.77 -8.55
CA THR A 170 -2.22 -34.11 -8.24
C THR A 170 -1.75 -34.65 -6.87
N ILE A 171 -0.85 -33.92 -6.17
CA ILE A 171 -0.17 -34.42 -4.96
C ILE A 171 -0.40 -33.48 -3.77
N ILE A 172 -0.70 -32.19 -3.99
CA ILE A 172 -0.82 -31.18 -2.92
C ILE A 172 -2.29 -30.89 -2.64
N SER A 173 -2.67 -30.93 -1.37
CA SER A 173 -4.04 -30.63 -0.93
C SER A 173 -4.43 -29.17 -1.20
N SER A 174 -5.75 -28.92 -1.31
CA SER A 174 -6.25 -27.55 -1.46
C SER A 174 -5.91 -26.64 -0.27
N GLU A 175 -5.71 -27.20 0.91
CA GLU A 175 -5.30 -26.51 2.12
C GLU A 175 -3.87 -26.00 2.02
N GLU A 176 -2.94 -26.80 1.51
CA GLU A 176 -1.54 -26.39 1.29
C GLU A 176 -1.41 -25.29 0.25
N ILE A 177 -2.26 -25.30 -0.79
CA ILE A 177 -2.32 -24.21 -1.78
C ILE A 177 -2.84 -22.93 -1.14
N THR A 178 -3.84 -23.04 -0.26
CA THR A 178 -4.41 -21.90 0.46
C THR A 178 -3.40 -21.32 1.44
N ASP A 179 -2.66 -22.16 2.15
CA ASP A 179 -1.61 -21.73 3.08
C ASP A 179 -0.46 -21.04 2.34
N LEU A 180 -0.01 -21.58 1.21
CA LEU A 180 1.01 -20.95 0.39
C LEU A 180 0.55 -19.58 -0.16
N ARG A 181 -0.71 -19.45 -0.57
CA ARG A 181 -1.30 -18.17 -0.97
C ARG A 181 -1.34 -17.18 0.19
N ALA A 182 -1.71 -17.65 1.37
CA ALA A 182 -1.72 -16.83 2.57
C ALA A 182 -0.31 -16.31 2.91
N ARG A 183 0.70 -17.17 2.92
CA ARG A 183 2.11 -16.78 3.13
C ARG A 183 2.59 -15.77 2.11
N LEU A 184 2.20 -15.94 0.86
CA LEU A 184 2.53 -15.01 -0.22
C LEU A 184 1.84 -13.66 -0.05
N ALA A 185 0.59 -13.65 0.40
CA ALA A 185 -0.14 -12.41 0.69
C ALA A 185 0.56 -11.58 1.77
N VAL A 186 1.09 -12.23 2.84
CA VAL A 186 1.87 -11.55 3.90
C VAL A 186 3.12 -10.90 3.36
N VAL A 187 3.89 -11.64 2.58
CA VAL A 187 5.16 -11.12 2.05
C VAL A 187 4.90 -10.07 0.95
N MET A 188 3.78 -10.18 0.25
CA MET A 188 3.33 -9.20 -0.74
C MET A 188 2.78 -7.92 -0.11
N ASN A 189 2.42 -7.96 1.17
CA ASN A 189 1.88 -6.81 1.88
C ASN A 189 2.62 -6.58 3.20
N PRO A 190 3.80 -5.93 3.18
CA PRO A 190 4.66 -5.75 4.36
C PRO A 190 4.05 -4.85 5.45
N ILE A 191 2.85 -4.30 5.22
CA ILE A 191 2.17 -3.38 6.15
C ILE A 191 0.95 -4.05 6.79
N LEU A 192 0.91 -5.36 6.86
CA LEU A 192 -0.12 -6.07 7.61
C LEU A 192 -0.01 -5.75 9.11
N THR A 193 -1.16 -5.69 9.77
CA THR A 193 -1.21 -5.49 11.22
C THR A 193 -0.52 -6.63 11.95
N LYS A 194 -0.12 -6.39 13.22
CA LYS A 194 0.49 -7.44 14.04
C LYS A 194 -0.40 -8.68 14.18
N ASP A 195 -1.70 -8.50 14.20
CA ASP A 195 -2.67 -9.59 14.31
C ASP A 195 -2.73 -10.42 13.02
N GLU A 196 -2.70 -9.76 11.87
CA GLU A 196 -2.61 -10.42 10.57
C GLU A 196 -1.29 -11.17 10.42
N GLN A 197 -0.17 -10.56 10.85
CA GLN A 197 1.13 -11.22 10.87
C GLN A 197 1.17 -12.42 11.81
N ALA A 198 0.53 -12.32 12.99
CA ALA A 198 0.44 -13.41 13.95
C ALA A 198 -0.35 -14.60 13.40
N PHE A 199 -1.43 -14.34 12.67
CA PHE A 199 -2.23 -15.38 12.01
C PHE A 199 -1.41 -16.19 11.01
N PHE A 200 -0.59 -15.52 10.21
CA PHE A 200 0.27 -16.18 9.23
C PHE A 200 1.44 -16.93 9.87
N THR A 201 2.05 -16.36 10.91
CA THR A 201 3.12 -17.02 11.68
C THR A 201 2.61 -18.26 12.43
N TYR A 202 1.34 -18.26 12.82
CA TYR A 202 0.71 -19.43 13.43
C TYR A 202 0.59 -20.58 12.44
N ASN A 203 0.20 -20.30 11.21
CA ASN A 203 0.10 -21.31 10.14
C ASN A 203 1.47 -21.89 9.75
N GLU A 204 2.57 -21.13 9.87
CA GLU A 204 3.93 -21.66 9.69
C GLU A 204 4.35 -22.70 10.74
N LYS A 205 3.76 -22.66 11.93
CA LYS A 205 4.09 -23.62 13.00
C LYS A 205 3.28 -24.92 12.94
N ILE A 206 2.25 -24.95 12.11
CA ILE A 206 1.36 -26.11 11.95
C ILE A 206 1.77 -26.95 10.71
N ALA A 207 2.54 -26.36 9.80
CA ALA A 207 3.10 -27.02 8.61
C ALA A 207 4.51 -27.54 8.90
#